data_e4274b72440102b93f15909f5cb611f5
#
_entry.id   e4274b72440102b93f15909f5cb611f5
#
_cell.length_a   1.000
_cell.length_b   1.000
_cell.length_c   1.000
_cell.angle_alpha   90.00
_cell.angle_beta   90.00
_cell.angle_gamma   90.00
#
_symmetry.space_group_name_H-M   'P 1'
#
loop_
_entity.id
_entity.type
_entity.pdbx_description
1 polymer ?
#
loop_
_entity_poly.entity_id
_entity_poly.type
_entity_poly.pdbx_seq_one_letter_code
_entity_poly.pdbx_strand_id
1 'polypeptide(L)'
;MTLRIDISDEHDRVVFRLTGRMQAEQVSELQALVKSELPDHSLVLDLMEVKLVDRDAVRFLAEIEAHGARLRNCSAFVREWISRERDGMKLQEKPRRADSAE
;
A
#
# COMPACT_ATOMS: atom_id res chain seq x y z
N MET A 1 19.75 4.74 3.62
CA MET A 1 18.91 4.80 4.46
C MET A 1 17.63 4.44 4.10
N THR A 2 16.97 4.15 4.91
CA THR A 2 15.89 3.33 4.73
C THR A 2 14.64 4.05 5.02
N LEU A 3 13.64 3.35 5.40
CA LEU A 3 12.34 3.89 5.66
C LEU A 3 12.14 3.99 7.16
N ARG A 4 11.68 5.13 7.60
CA ARG A 4 11.36 5.32 8.99
C ARG A 4 9.86 5.18 9.15
N ILE A 5 9.42 4.44 10.13
CA ILE A 5 8.01 4.22 10.38
C ILE A 5 7.66 4.73 11.76
N ASP A 6 6.74 5.68 11.81
CA ASP A 6 6.25 6.19 13.09
C ASP A 6 4.79 5.76 13.20
N ILE A 7 4.46 5.08 14.26
CA ILE A 7 3.13 4.55 14.45
C ILE A 7 2.40 5.37 15.50
N SER A 8 1.18 5.76 15.21
CA SER A 8 0.37 6.45 16.19
C SER A 8 -1.07 5.97 16.11
N ASP A 9 -1.79 6.12 17.23
CA ASP A 9 -3.18 5.74 17.26
C ASP A 9 -4.02 6.99 17.15
N GLU A 10 -5.04 6.96 16.29
CA GLU A 10 -5.95 8.07 16.15
C GLU A 10 -7.35 7.51 16.23
N HIS A 11 -8.00 7.70 17.34
CA HIS A 11 -9.35 7.20 17.54
C HIS A 11 -9.38 5.68 17.27
N ASP A 12 -10.08 5.25 16.28
CA ASP A 12 -10.20 3.83 16.01
C ASP A 12 -9.24 3.34 14.96
N ARG A 13 -8.25 4.12 14.62
CA ARG A 13 -7.36 3.72 13.55
C ARG A 13 -5.90 3.86 13.93
N VAL A 14 -5.08 3.11 13.25
CA VAL A 14 -3.65 3.16 13.46
C VAL A 14 -3.04 3.86 12.25
N VAL A 15 -2.18 4.84 12.47
CA VAL A 15 -1.55 5.59 11.39
C VAL A 15 -0.07 5.28 11.37
N PHE A 16 0.41 4.83 10.23
CA PHE A 16 1.83 4.61 10.02
C PHE A 16 2.33 5.77 9.18
N ARG A 17 3.14 6.63 9.79
CA ARG A 17 3.73 7.73 9.03
C ARG A 17 5.07 7.27 8.52
N LEU A 18 5.22 7.25 7.21
CA LEU A 18 6.41 6.72 6.58
C LEU A 18 7.28 7.87 6.09
N THR A 19 8.57 7.77 6.34
CA THR A 19 9.51 8.82 5.96
C THR A 19 10.71 8.17 5.28
N GLY A 20 11.06 8.64 4.10
CA GLY A 20 12.25 8.20 3.42
C GLY A 20 11.96 7.43 2.15
N ARG A 21 12.70 6.36 1.94
CA ARG A 21 12.57 5.58 0.71
C ARG A 21 11.81 4.30 0.96
N MET A 22 10.89 4.01 0.07
CA MET A 22 10.07 2.83 0.19
C MET A 22 10.38 1.92 -0.99
N GLN A 23 11.27 0.99 -0.77
CA GLN A 23 11.71 0.08 -1.81
C GLN A 23 11.52 -1.36 -1.36
N ALA A 24 11.85 -2.30 -2.23
CA ALA A 24 11.57 -3.70 -1.98
C ALA A 24 12.02 -4.19 -0.60
N GLU A 25 13.20 -3.77 -0.18
CA GLU A 25 13.70 -4.22 1.11
C GLU A 25 12.87 -3.73 2.26
N GLN A 26 12.41 -2.49 2.19
CA GLN A 26 11.62 -1.92 3.26
C GLN A 26 10.20 -2.47 3.23
N VAL A 27 9.74 -2.86 2.04
CA VAL A 27 8.40 -3.41 1.90
C VAL A 27 8.25 -4.68 2.72
N SER A 28 9.28 -5.51 2.76
CA SER A 28 9.21 -6.75 3.52
C SER A 28 8.95 -6.49 5.00
N GLU A 29 9.64 -5.51 5.56
CA GLU A 29 9.45 -5.18 6.95
C GLU A 29 8.08 -4.57 7.18
N LEU A 30 7.67 -3.70 6.28
CA LEU A 30 6.40 -3.03 6.44
C LEU A 30 5.25 -4.02 6.31
N GLN A 31 5.39 -5.01 5.44
CA GLN A 31 4.36 -6.02 5.29
C GLN A 31 4.08 -6.76 6.60
N ALA A 32 5.13 -7.08 7.34
CA ALA A 32 4.95 -7.78 8.60
C ALA A 32 4.17 -6.94 9.58
N LEU A 33 4.47 -5.63 9.64
CA LEU A 33 3.77 -4.76 10.54
C LEU A 33 2.31 -4.58 10.13
N VAL A 34 2.08 -4.42 8.84
CA VAL A 34 0.74 -4.22 8.34
C VAL A 34 -0.12 -5.45 8.60
N LYS A 35 0.44 -6.63 8.41
CA LYS A 35 -0.32 -7.84 8.63
C LYS A 35 -0.78 -7.99 10.05
N SER A 36 0.02 -7.52 10.99
CA SER A 36 -0.38 -7.65 12.37
C SER A 36 -1.48 -6.66 12.75
N GLU A 37 -1.60 -5.55 12.01
CA GLU A 37 -2.60 -4.53 12.35
C GLU A 37 -3.90 -4.64 11.57
N LEU A 38 -3.81 -5.02 10.32
CA LEU A 38 -4.97 -4.98 9.46
C LEU A 38 -6.21 -5.74 9.92
N PRO A 39 -6.08 -6.93 10.43
CA PRO A 39 -7.27 -7.68 10.79
C PRO A 39 -8.12 -7.00 11.86
N ASP A 40 -7.50 -6.29 12.75
CA ASP A 40 -8.21 -5.74 13.90
C ASP A 40 -8.42 -4.25 13.87
N HIS A 41 -7.69 -3.53 13.05
CA HIS A 41 -7.73 -2.07 13.10
C HIS A 41 -7.84 -1.46 11.72
N SER A 42 -8.39 -0.27 11.67
CA SER A 42 -8.35 0.50 10.45
C SER A 42 -6.93 1.04 10.31
N LEU A 43 -6.33 0.81 9.17
CA LEU A 43 -4.95 1.21 8.96
C LEU A 43 -4.86 2.35 7.97
N VAL A 44 -4.06 3.36 8.31
CA VAL A 44 -3.79 4.48 7.43
C VAL A 44 -2.29 4.59 7.25
N LEU A 45 -1.83 4.71 6.01
CA LEU A 45 -0.43 4.94 5.74
C LEU A 45 -0.29 6.36 5.24
N ASP A 46 0.50 7.16 5.95
CA ASP A 46 0.72 8.54 5.59
C ASP A 46 1.99 8.62 4.77
N LEU A 47 1.87 8.99 3.52
CA LEU A 47 2.98 8.98 2.57
C LEU A 47 3.58 10.35 2.30
N MET A 48 3.22 11.33 3.11
CA MET A 48 3.66 12.69 2.87
C MET A 48 5.17 12.84 2.79
N GLU A 49 5.90 12.13 3.62
CA GLU A 49 7.34 12.23 3.66
C GLU A 49 8.06 11.13 2.89
N VAL A 50 7.36 10.37 2.10
CA VAL A 50 7.99 9.33 1.31
C VAL A 50 8.60 9.97 0.08
N LYS A 51 9.90 9.78 -0.10
CA LYS A 51 10.63 10.44 -1.17
C LYS A 51 10.82 9.59 -2.40
N LEU A 52 10.79 8.30 -2.25
CA LEU A 52 11.06 7.42 -3.37
C LEU A 52 10.30 6.12 -3.21
N VAL A 53 9.67 5.67 -4.27
CA VAL A 53 9.02 4.36 -4.26
C VAL A 53 9.48 3.61 -5.50
N ASP A 54 9.54 2.28 -5.41
CA ASP A 54 9.82 1.47 -6.58
C ASP A 54 8.57 0.65 -6.87
N ARG A 55 8.66 -0.20 -7.87
CA ARG A 55 7.50 -0.96 -8.31
C ARG A 55 6.96 -1.90 -7.22
N ASP A 56 7.87 -2.52 -6.48
CA ASP A 56 7.44 -3.42 -5.42
C ASP A 56 6.68 -2.66 -4.34
N ALA A 57 7.12 -1.44 -4.04
CA ALA A 57 6.43 -0.62 -3.06
C ALA A 57 5.04 -0.24 -3.57
N VAL A 58 4.93 0.11 -4.84
CA VAL A 58 3.64 0.48 -5.41
C VAL A 58 2.68 -0.71 -5.40
N ARG A 59 3.19 -1.90 -5.72
CA ARG A 59 2.36 -3.09 -5.69
C ARG A 59 1.89 -3.41 -4.29
N PHE A 60 2.77 -3.22 -3.32
CA PHE A 60 2.40 -3.42 -1.93
C PHE A 60 1.31 -2.44 -1.52
N LEU A 61 1.44 -1.16 -1.89
CA LEU A 61 0.43 -0.17 -1.54
C LEU A 61 -0.91 -0.50 -2.19
N ALA A 62 -0.89 -0.95 -3.43
CA ALA A 62 -2.11 -1.34 -4.11
C ALA A 62 -2.78 -2.51 -3.41
N GLU A 63 -1.97 -3.46 -2.98
CA GLU A 63 -2.50 -4.64 -2.33
C GLU A 63 -3.13 -4.33 -0.98
N ILE A 64 -2.46 -3.54 -0.16
CA ILE A 64 -3.01 -3.25 1.15
C ILE A 64 -4.23 -2.34 1.05
N GLU A 65 -4.28 -1.49 0.04
CA GLU A 65 -5.44 -0.65 -0.15
C GLU A 65 -6.64 -1.52 -0.53
N ALA A 66 -6.41 -2.56 -1.31
CA ALA A 66 -7.46 -3.49 -1.66
C ALA A 66 -7.97 -4.25 -0.44
N HIS A 67 -7.15 -4.37 0.59
CA HIS A 67 -7.55 -5.05 1.82
C HIS A 67 -8.10 -4.09 2.87
N GLY A 68 -8.34 -2.85 2.50
CA GLY A 68 -8.99 -1.92 3.40
C GLY A 68 -8.15 -0.81 3.99
N ALA A 69 -6.85 -0.83 3.74
CA ALA A 69 -6.01 0.24 4.26
C ALA A 69 -6.25 1.51 3.46
N ARG A 70 -6.03 2.65 4.09
CA ARG A 70 -6.16 3.93 3.42
C ARG A 70 -4.81 4.58 3.27
N LEU A 71 -4.62 5.28 2.16
CA LEU A 71 -3.39 5.99 1.89
C LEU A 71 -3.66 7.48 2.03
N ARG A 72 -2.85 8.15 2.84
CA ARG A 72 -3.01 9.57 3.11
C ARG A 72 -1.84 10.33 2.50
N ASN A 73 -2.10 11.49 1.92
CA ASN A 73 -1.06 12.34 1.33
C ASN A 73 -0.26 11.62 0.25
N CYS A 74 -0.94 10.80 -0.53
CA CYS A 74 -0.32 10.10 -1.62
C CYS A 74 -0.19 11.05 -2.79
N SER A 75 0.99 11.17 -3.37
CA SER A 75 1.17 12.08 -4.48
C SER A 75 0.39 11.59 -5.70
N ALA A 76 0.07 12.51 -6.59
CA ALA A 76 -0.67 12.15 -7.79
C ALA A 76 0.09 11.13 -8.62
N PHE A 77 1.40 11.26 -8.71
CA PHE A 77 2.22 10.32 -9.46
C PHE A 77 2.11 8.90 -8.90
N VAL A 78 2.23 8.77 -7.59
CA VAL A 78 2.16 7.47 -6.97
C VAL A 78 0.74 6.91 -7.05
N ARG A 79 -0.26 7.77 -6.89
CA ARG A 79 -1.65 7.35 -6.97
C ARG A 79 -1.97 6.79 -8.35
N GLU A 80 -1.46 7.43 -9.38
CA GLU A 80 -1.68 6.94 -10.72
C GLU A 80 -0.96 5.63 -10.96
N TRP A 81 0.25 5.50 -10.44
CA TRP A 81 1.01 4.27 -10.57
C TRP A 81 0.27 3.12 -9.88
N ILE A 82 -0.28 3.38 -8.69
CA ILE A 82 -1.04 2.38 -7.97
C ILE A 82 -2.25 1.93 -8.81
N SER A 83 -2.93 2.87 -9.44
CA SER A 83 -4.06 2.54 -10.27
C SER A 83 -3.67 1.62 -11.42
N ARG A 84 -2.54 1.89 -12.04
CA ARG A 84 -2.09 1.05 -13.14
C ARG A 84 -1.73 -0.34 -12.68
N GLU A 85 -1.11 -0.46 -11.52
CA GLU A 85 -0.75 -1.77 -11.01
C GLU A 85 -2.00 -2.57 -10.65
N ARG A 86 -3.00 -1.91 -10.12
CA ARG A 86 -4.24 -2.60 -9.79
C ARG A 86 -4.95 -3.08 -11.04
N ASP A 87 -4.94 -2.28 -12.09
CA ASP A 87 -5.56 -2.68 -13.34
C ASP A 87 -4.82 -3.87 -13.93
N GLY A 88 -3.51 -3.89 -13.84
CA GLY A 88 -2.75 -5.02 -14.31
C GLY A 88 -3.06 -6.28 -13.54
N MET A 89 -3.21 -6.17 -12.23
CA MET A 89 -3.54 -7.32 -11.43
C MET A 89 -4.93 -7.84 -11.75
N LYS A 90 -5.87 -6.95 -12.01
CA LYS A 90 -7.20 -7.35 -12.38
C LYS A 90 -7.19 -8.06 -13.71
N LEU A 91 -6.43 -7.55 -14.66
CA LEU A 91 -6.37 -8.18 -15.96
C LEU A 91 -5.79 -9.58 -15.87
N GLN A 92 -4.87 -9.79 -14.99
CA GLN A 92 -4.30 -11.10 -14.84
C GLN A 92 -5.31 -12.10 -14.27
N GLU A 93 -6.16 -11.67 -13.40
CA GLU A 93 -7.14 -12.54 -12.87
C GLU A 93 -8.30 -12.73 -13.77
N LYS A 94 -8.66 -11.68 -14.50
CA LYS A 94 -9.79 -11.74 -15.27
C LYS A 94 -9.91 -12.78 -16.28
N PRO A 95 -8.93 -13.15 -16.97
CA PRO A 95 -9.11 -14.12 -18.02
C PRO A 95 -9.89 -15.31 -17.60
N ARG A 96 -9.72 -15.71 -16.41
CA ARG A 96 -10.36 -16.85 -16.04
C ARG A 96 -11.77 -16.70 -15.94
N ARG A 97 -12.27 -15.65 -15.47
CA ARG A 97 -13.57 -15.54 -15.32
C ARG A 97 -14.21 -14.96 -16.41
N ALA A 98 -13.52 -14.25 -17.17
CA ALA A 98 -14.15 -13.60 -18.20
C ALA A 98 -14.85 -14.50 -19.01
N ASP A 99 -14.40 -15.53 -19.06
CA ASP A 99 -15.02 -16.30 -19.81
C ASP A 99 -16.22 -16.61 -19.33
N SER A 100 -16.31 -16.49 -18.36
CA SER A 100 -17.46 -16.86 -17.90
C SER A 100 -18.45 -15.99 -18.30
N ALA A 101 -18.29 -15.24 -18.53
CA ALA A 101 -19.29 -14.53 -18.79
C ALA A 101 -19.57 -14.60 -20.02
N GLU A 102 -19.16 -14.99 -20.09
CA GLU A 102 -19.44 -14.87 -20.75
C GLU A 102 -19.68 -14.87 -21.22
#